data_2513cc3660d1cc76dc70d42fc8d8de78
#
_entry.id   2513cc3660d1cc76dc70d42fc8d8de78
#
_cell.length_a   1.000
_cell.length_b   1.000
_cell.length_c   1.000
_cell.angle_alpha   90.00
_cell.angle_beta   90.00
_cell.angle_gamma   90.00
#
_symmetry.space_group_name_H-M   'P 1'
#
loop_
_entity.id
_entity.type
_entity.pdbx_description
1 polymer ?
#
loop_
_entity_poly.entity_id
_entity_poly.type
_entity_poly.pdbx_seq_one_letter_code
_entity_poly.pdbx_strand_id
1 'polypeptide(L)'
;MKFSHSIDETNAAKKISEKFETNHHIFELDNFLEELPKAISIVKQPFWDLHWYYLVKKMKNFTNVFLSGDGGDELFGGYTFRYKKFLEQTSDTSSSKEKIISYLNCHERDWIPEQEEIFNKNLKFSWNEIHEILKPYFDNSLPRLTQVFLADFNGKLLHNMQPLYDRIHKNFNIQNISPILNKQLIQLSCQLSNEMKYDQSKNKGKLPLLKILDKYNITNLISPKKQGFSVNTLNMWNSYAKKIFFYYFDNSRLIEDGIINSDWVKKYSKNTESDVRHVNKFLGLLALEIWYRLFITNDLDSNTKLEL
;
A
#
# COMPACT_ATOMS: atom_id res chain seq x y z
N MET A 1 -4.69 3.71 15.21
CA MET A 1 -3.59 4.67 15.16
C MET A 1 -4.10 5.92 14.48
N LYS A 2 -3.75 7.09 14.99
CA LYS A 2 -4.17 8.38 14.45
C LYS A 2 -2.92 9.10 13.93
N PHE A 3 -2.97 9.54 12.68
CA PHE A 3 -1.92 10.37 12.10
C PHE A 3 -2.43 11.80 12.03
N SER A 4 -1.58 12.77 12.29
CA SER A 4 -1.91 14.17 12.07
C SER A 4 -2.41 14.35 10.63
N HIS A 5 -3.60 14.93 10.46
CA HIS A 5 -4.20 15.21 9.15
C HIS A 5 -4.70 13.99 8.33
N SER A 6 -4.87 12.80 8.93
CA SER A 6 -5.52 11.65 8.26
C SER A 6 -7.03 11.63 8.47
N ILE A 7 -7.73 10.76 7.72
CA ILE A 7 -9.13 10.44 8.01
C ILE A 7 -9.17 9.74 9.37
N ASP A 8 -9.95 10.30 10.29
CA ASP A 8 -10.05 9.80 11.66
C ASP A 8 -11.18 8.77 11.80
N GLU A 9 -10.79 7.48 11.84
CA GLU A 9 -11.72 6.36 12.08
C GLU A 9 -11.78 5.95 13.56
N THR A 10 -11.12 6.70 14.48
CA THR A 10 -11.04 6.32 15.91
C THR A 10 -12.40 6.26 16.58
N ASN A 11 -13.33 7.14 16.20
CA ASN A 11 -14.68 7.13 16.76
C ASN A 11 -15.48 5.88 16.37
N ALA A 12 -15.34 5.42 15.12
CA ALA A 12 -15.99 4.19 14.67
C ALA A 12 -15.37 2.97 15.38
N ALA A 13 -14.05 2.91 15.46
CA ALA A 13 -13.33 1.87 16.18
C ALA A 13 -13.69 1.84 17.66
N LYS A 14 -13.83 3.01 18.31
CA LYS A 14 -14.26 3.11 19.71
C LYS A 14 -15.65 2.53 19.93
N LYS A 15 -16.64 2.88 19.10
CA LYS A 15 -18.00 2.33 19.19
C LYS A 15 -18.03 0.81 19.01
N ILE A 16 -17.20 0.27 18.11
CA ILE A 16 -17.07 -1.18 17.93
C ILE A 16 -16.46 -1.81 19.17
N SER A 17 -15.39 -1.22 19.71
CA SER A 17 -14.73 -1.69 20.93
C SER A 17 -15.69 -1.70 22.14
N GLU A 18 -16.48 -0.64 22.33
CA GLU A 18 -17.51 -0.57 23.37
C GLU A 18 -18.56 -1.68 23.21
N LYS A 19 -19.00 -1.93 21.97
CA LYS A 19 -19.99 -2.97 21.70
C LYS A 19 -19.50 -4.39 22.00
N PHE A 20 -18.21 -4.66 21.80
CA PHE A 20 -17.59 -5.96 22.05
C PHE A 20 -16.82 -6.01 23.37
N GLU A 21 -16.94 -4.97 24.22
CA GLU A 21 -16.28 -4.87 25.53
C GLU A 21 -14.76 -5.14 25.45
N THR A 22 -14.12 -4.61 24.41
CA THR A 22 -12.68 -4.78 24.20
C THR A 22 -11.91 -3.54 24.65
N ASN A 23 -10.64 -3.71 25.02
CA ASN A 23 -9.75 -2.60 25.37
C ASN A 23 -9.31 -1.87 24.09
N HIS A 24 -9.66 -0.59 23.98
CA HIS A 24 -9.30 0.22 22.80
C HIS A 24 -8.09 1.12 23.10
N HIS A 25 -7.03 0.93 22.36
CA HIS A 25 -5.82 1.75 22.44
C HIS A 25 -5.70 2.66 21.22
N ILE A 26 -5.55 3.97 21.45
CA ILE A 26 -5.32 4.97 20.40
C ILE A 26 -3.87 5.42 20.50
N PHE A 27 -3.12 5.34 19.39
CA PHE A 27 -1.77 5.86 19.30
C PHE A 27 -1.75 7.02 18.32
N GLU A 28 -1.13 8.12 18.71
CA GLU A 28 -0.86 9.27 17.85
C GLU A 28 0.60 9.25 17.40
N LEU A 29 0.84 9.75 16.20
CA LEU A 29 2.16 9.81 15.58
C LEU A 29 2.28 11.13 14.82
N ASP A 30 3.27 11.94 15.19
CA ASP A 30 3.50 13.25 14.61
C ASP A 30 4.43 13.19 13.38
N ASN A 31 5.60 12.55 13.52
CA ASN A 31 6.54 12.36 12.40
C ASN A 31 6.49 10.93 11.90
N PHE A 32 5.79 10.74 10.77
CA PHE A 32 5.61 9.43 10.15
C PHE A 32 6.90 8.85 9.55
N LEU A 33 7.84 9.70 9.12
CA LEU A 33 9.08 9.29 8.47
C LEU A 33 10.26 9.13 9.43
N GLU A 34 10.10 9.50 10.72
CA GLU A 34 11.19 9.54 11.71
C GLU A 34 12.05 8.27 11.70
N GLU A 35 11.43 7.10 11.71
CA GLU A 35 12.13 5.82 11.78
C GLU A 35 12.24 5.10 10.42
N LEU A 36 12.18 5.83 9.33
CA LEU A 36 12.29 5.24 7.98
C LEU A 36 13.57 4.42 7.79
N PRO A 37 14.78 4.87 8.20
CA PRO A 37 15.99 4.05 8.09
C PRO A 37 15.89 2.75 8.88
N LYS A 38 15.34 2.79 10.11
CA LYS A 38 15.16 1.60 10.94
C LYS A 38 14.20 0.60 10.31
N ALA A 39 13.06 1.08 9.83
CA ALA A 39 12.06 0.22 9.19
C ALA A 39 12.62 -0.43 7.92
N ILE A 40 13.31 0.32 7.06
CA ILE A 40 13.97 -0.20 5.85
C ILE A 40 15.04 -1.25 6.22
N SER A 41 15.83 -1.02 7.28
CA SER A 41 16.85 -1.98 7.71
C SER A 41 16.26 -3.33 8.15
N ILE A 42 15.04 -3.34 8.70
CA ILE A 42 14.31 -4.55 9.09
C ILE A 42 13.73 -5.26 7.87
N VAL A 43 13.06 -4.51 7.01
CA VAL A 43 12.35 -5.06 5.85
C VAL A 43 13.31 -5.39 4.70
N LYS A 44 14.45 -4.70 4.61
CA LYS A 44 15.47 -4.82 3.55
C LYS A 44 14.94 -4.50 2.15
N GLN A 45 13.91 -3.69 2.07
CA GLN A 45 13.29 -3.21 0.83
C GLN A 45 13.00 -1.72 0.94
N PRO A 46 13.09 -0.94 -0.14
CA PRO A 46 12.70 0.46 -0.13
C PRO A 46 11.18 0.58 -0.03
N PHE A 47 10.68 1.10 1.08
CA PHE A 47 9.27 1.40 1.29
C PHE A 47 9.13 2.58 2.25
N TRP A 48 8.12 3.40 2.07
CA TRP A 48 7.87 4.56 2.91
C TRP A 48 6.57 4.48 3.73
N ASP A 49 5.71 3.52 3.41
CA ASP A 49 4.44 3.33 4.11
C ASP A 49 4.65 2.60 5.44
N LEU A 50 4.93 3.36 6.50
CA LEU A 50 5.34 2.84 7.82
C LEU A 50 4.18 2.51 8.76
N HIS A 51 2.92 2.53 8.30
CA HIS A 51 1.75 2.27 9.15
C HIS A 51 1.89 0.97 9.93
N TRP A 52 2.21 -0.11 9.22
CA TRP A 52 2.32 -1.44 9.80
C TRP A 52 3.50 -1.54 10.78
N TYR A 53 4.61 -0.91 10.43
CA TYR A 53 5.79 -0.85 11.30
C TYR A 53 5.46 -0.22 12.65
N TYR A 54 4.86 0.97 12.66
CA TYR A 54 4.52 1.66 13.91
C TYR A 54 3.42 0.94 14.69
N LEU A 55 2.42 0.37 14.01
CA LEU A 55 1.35 -0.39 14.65
C LEU A 55 1.95 -1.59 15.40
N VAL A 56 2.73 -2.41 14.75
CA VAL A 56 3.35 -3.60 15.34
C VAL A 56 4.32 -3.23 16.47
N LYS A 57 5.13 -2.19 16.25
CA LYS A 57 6.05 -1.65 17.28
C LYS A 57 5.30 -1.23 18.56
N LYS A 58 4.16 -0.57 18.43
CA LYS A 58 3.33 -0.16 19.59
C LYS A 58 2.64 -1.34 20.24
N MET A 59 2.13 -2.27 19.45
CA MET A 59 1.41 -3.45 19.95
C MET A 59 2.29 -4.41 20.75
N LYS A 60 3.60 -4.47 20.48
CA LYS A 60 4.55 -5.27 21.25
C LYS A 60 4.45 -5.06 22.78
N ASN A 61 4.05 -3.87 23.21
CA ASN A 61 3.92 -3.55 24.64
C ASN A 61 2.66 -4.17 25.29
N PHE A 62 1.75 -4.74 24.50
CA PHE A 62 0.44 -5.23 24.98
C PHE A 62 0.27 -6.73 24.72
N THR A 63 0.86 -7.24 23.63
CA THR A 63 0.63 -8.61 23.19
C THR A 63 1.78 -9.11 22.33
N ASN A 64 1.92 -10.43 22.26
CA ASN A 64 2.80 -11.14 21.31
C ASN A 64 2.03 -11.84 20.18
N VAL A 65 0.68 -11.67 20.15
CA VAL A 65 -0.17 -12.21 19.08
C VAL A 65 -1.01 -11.08 18.50
N PHE A 66 -1.03 -10.99 17.18
CA PHE A 66 -1.78 -10.02 16.41
C PHE A 66 -2.77 -10.71 15.50
N LEU A 67 -4.03 -10.26 15.52
CA LEU A 67 -5.05 -10.69 14.56
C LEU A 67 -5.26 -9.59 13.53
N SER A 68 -5.07 -9.90 12.25
CA SER A 68 -5.25 -8.95 11.15
C SER A 68 -6.43 -9.31 10.26
N GLY A 69 -6.95 -8.30 9.54
CA GLY A 69 -7.98 -8.46 8.52
C GLY A 69 -7.43 -8.63 7.10
N ASP A 70 -6.16 -8.96 6.95
CA ASP A 70 -5.50 -9.12 5.66
C ASP A 70 -6.21 -10.16 4.78
N GLY A 71 -6.24 -9.90 3.48
CA GLY A 71 -6.93 -10.75 2.51
C GLY A 71 -8.42 -10.42 2.32
N GLY A 72 -9.01 -9.59 3.20
CA GLY A 72 -10.42 -9.24 3.10
C GLY A 72 -10.77 -8.44 1.83
N ASP A 73 -9.88 -7.57 1.40
CA ASP A 73 -10.04 -6.80 0.16
C ASP A 73 -9.80 -7.66 -1.08
N GLU A 74 -8.76 -8.46 -1.07
CA GLU A 74 -8.31 -9.26 -2.21
C GLU A 74 -9.25 -10.44 -2.49
N LEU A 75 -9.68 -11.15 -1.46
CA LEU A 75 -10.51 -12.33 -1.59
C LEU A 75 -12.00 -12.00 -1.81
N PHE A 76 -12.47 -10.89 -1.26
CA PHE A 76 -13.90 -10.55 -1.24
C PHE A 76 -14.25 -9.24 -1.96
N GLY A 77 -13.33 -8.72 -2.78
CA GLY A 77 -13.62 -7.60 -3.68
C GLY A 77 -13.75 -6.23 -2.99
N GLY A 78 -12.78 -5.85 -2.15
CA GLY A 78 -12.83 -4.59 -1.41
C GLY A 78 -12.35 -3.35 -2.16
N TYR A 79 -11.60 -3.49 -3.25
CA TYR A 79 -11.06 -2.36 -4.02
C TYR A 79 -12.04 -1.84 -5.08
N THR A 80 -13.25 -1.51 -4.66
CA THR A 80 -14.39 -1.18 -5.53
C THR A 80 -14.13 -0.03 -6.51
N PHE A 81 -13.36 0.99 -6.10
CA PHE A 81 -12.95 2.10 -6.94
C PHE A 81 -12.13 1.65 -8.16
N ARG A 82 -11.29 0.61 -7.97
CA ARG A 82 -10.43 0.04 -9.00
C ARG A 82 -11.22 -0.82 -9.98
N TYR A 83 -12.15 -1.63 -9.49
CA TYR A 83 -12.92 -2.56 -10.32
C TYR A 83 -13.80 -1.83 -11.33
N LYS A 84 -14.51 -0.79 -10.87
CA LYS A 84 -15.34 0.04 -11.75
C LYS A 84 -14.50 0.60 -12.90
N LYS A 85 -13.39 1.27 -12.58
CA LYS A 85 -12.51 1.89 -13.57
C LYS A 85 -11.92 0.86 -14.55
N PHE A 86 -11.45 -0.28 -14.04
CA PHE A 86 -10.91 -1.34 -14.87
C PHE A 86 -11.93 -1.90 -15.87
N LEU A 87 -13.16 -2.16 -15.41
CA LEU A 87 -14.23 -2.68 -16.26
C LEU A 87 -14.69 -1.66 -17.32
N GLU A 88 -14.65 -0.37 -17.00
CA GLU A 88 -14.94 0.71 -17.95
C GLU A 88 -13.85 0.87 -19.02
N GLN A 89 -12.60 0.62 -18.68
CA GLN A 89 -11.45 0.76 -19.58
C GLN A 89 -11.12 -0.49 -20.41
N THR A 90 -11.72 -1.64 -20.09
CA THR A 90 -11.44 -2.90 -20.77
C THR A 90 -12.71 -3.59 -21.25
N SER A 91 -12.56 -4.45 -22.26
CA SER A 91 -13.60 -5.36 -22.75
C SER A 91 -13.11 -6.81 -22.69
N ASP A 92 -13.98 -7.77 -22.99
CA ASP A 92 -13.60 -9.19 -23.06
C ASP A 92 -12.64 -9.47 -24.23
N THR A 93 -12.64 -8.60 -25.25
CA THR A 93 -11.73 -8.66 -26.41
C THR A 93 -10.43 -7.91 -26.20
N SER A 94 -10.25 -7.19 -25.08
CA SER A 94 -9.00 -6.50 -24.77
C SER A 94 -7.86 -7.50 -24.61
N SER A 95 -6.71 -7.17 -25.20
CA SER A 95 -5.48 -7.95 -25.04
C SER A 95 -5.00 -7.97 -23.59
N SER A 96 -4.16 -8.95 -23.24
CA SER A 96 -3.54 -9.02 -21.90
C SER A 96 -2.74 -7.75 -21.59
N LYS A 97 -2.05 -7.18 -22.57
CA LYS A 97 -1.29 -5.92 -22.41
C LYS A 97 -2.20 -4.72 -22.08
N GLU A 98 -3.32 -4.57 -22.78
CA GLU A 98 -4.30 -3.49 -22.50
C GLU A 98 -4.89 -3.64 -21.10
N LYS A 99 -5.21 -4.88 -20.69
CA LYS A 99 -5.71 -5.17 -19.34
C LYS A 99 -4.68 -4.84 -18.26
N ILE A 100 -3.39 -5.17 -18.48
CA ILE A 100 -2.29 -4.84 -17.55
C ILE A 100 -2.13 -3.33 -17.43
N ILE A 101 -2.10 -2.61 -18.54
CA ILE A 101 -1.99 -1.15 -18.53
C ILE A 101 -3.17 -0.53 -17.78
N SER A 102 -4.40 -0.99 -18.04
CA SER A 102 -5.58 -0.52 -17.33
C SER A 102 -5.51 -0.82 -15.83
N TYR A 103 -5.07 -2.03 -15.45
CA TYR A 103 -4.89 -2.41 -14.04
C TYR A 103 -3.89 -1.48 -13.32
N LEU A 104 -2.75 -1.19 -13.94
CA LEU A 104 -1.75 -0.27 -13.40
C LEU A 104 -2.30 1.16 -13.30
N ASN A 105 -3.02 1.63 -14.31
CA ASN A 105 -3.68 2.95 -14.32
C ASN A 105 -4.77 3.09 -13.24
N CYS A 106 -5.32 1.98 -12.75
CA CYS A 106 -6.27 2.00 -11.64
C CYS A 106 -5.62 2.31 -10.27
N HIS A 107 -4.27 2.35 -10.21
CA HIS A 107 -3.51 2.79 -9.05
C HIS A 107 -3.25 4.31 -9.13
N GLU A 108 -4.31 5.09 -9.22
CA GLU A 108 -4.33 6.53 -9.54
C GLU A 108 -3.40 7.39 -8.68
N ARG A 109 -3.09 6.97 -7.46
CA ARG A 109 -2.22 7.73 -6.55
C ARG A 109 -0.74 7.45 -6.76
N ASP A 110 -0.41 6.40 -7.50
CA ASP A 110 0.96 5.89 -7.61
C ASP A 110 1.48 5.93 -9.04
N TRP A 111 0.60 6.02 -10.05
CA TRP A 111 0.96 6.02 -11.46
C TRP A 111 1.01 7.44 -12.04
N ILE A 112 2.14 7.80 -12.65
CA ILE A 112 2.35 9.07 -13.35
C ILE A 112 2.67 8.82 -14.84
N PRO A 113 2.27 9.73 -15.75
CA PRO A 113 2.52 9.56 -17.18
C PRO A 113 4.02 9.49 -17.52
N GLU A 114 4.86 10.27 -16.82
CA GLU A 114 6.29 10.40 -17.04
C GLU A 114 7.13 9.40 -16.21
N GLN A 115 6.52 8.31 -15.77
CA GLN A 115 7.17 7.32 -14.90
C GLN A 115 8.42 6.68 -15.54
N GLU A 116 8.45 6.54 -16.86
CA GLU A 116 9.60 6.00 -17.57
C GLU A 116 10.81 6.94 -17.54
N GLU A 117 10.62 8.23 -17.26
CA GLU A 117 11.69 9.22 -17.19
C GLU A 117 12.39 9.26 -15.81
N ILE A 118 11.87 8.57 -14.79
CA ILE A 118 12.39 8.59 -13.41
C ILE A 118 13.82 8.04 -13.36
N PHE A 119 14.03 6.92 -14.03
CA PHE A 119 15.33 6.26 -14.07
C PHE A 119 16.18 6.80 -15.20
N ASN A 120 17.51 6.84 -14.97
CA ASN A 120 18.44 7.26 -15.99
C ASN A 120 18.46 6.25 -17.14
N LYS A 121 18.61 6.74 -18.37
CA LYS A 121 18.68 5.91 -19.58
C LYS A 121 19.82 4.90 -19.56
N ASN A 122 20.87 5.16 -18.79
CA ASN A 122 22.01 4.24 -18.62
C ASN A 122 21.65 3.01 -17.76
N LEU A 123 20.63 3.10 -16.93
CA LEU A 123 20.08 1.97 -16.21
C LEU A 123 19.23 1.15 -17.18
N LYS A 124 19.62 -0.10 -17.43
CA LYS A 124 18.85 -1.03 -18.29
C LYS A 124 17.56 -1.48 -17.61
N PHE A 125 16.76 -0.52 -17.15
CA PHE A 125 15.46 -0.76 -16.55
C PHE A 125 14.36 -0.61 -17.60
N SER A 126 13.43 -1.55 -17.63
CA SER A 126 12.26 -1.49 -18.50
C SER A 126 10.98 -1.76 -17.71
N TRP A 127 10.03 -0.85 -17.83
CA TRP A 127 8.68 -1.05 -17.29
C TRP A 127 7.95 -2.24 -17.92
N ASN A 128 8.40 -2.72 -19.10
CA ASN A 128 7.87 -3.93 -19.70
C ASN A 128 8.08 -5.17 -18.83
N GLU A 129 9.12 -5.20 -17.98
CA GLU A 129 9.34 -6.31 -17.05
C GLU A 129 8.19 -6.43 -16.03
N ILE A 130 7.59 -5.31 -15.62
CA ILE A 130 6.40 -5.31 -14.76
C ILE A 130 5.21 -5.91 -15.51
N HIS A 131 5.08 -5.65 -16.80
CA HIS A 131 4.04 -6.27 -17.62
C HIS A 131 4.19 -7.79 -17.68
N GLU A 132 5.41 -8.31 -17.83
CA GLU A 132 5.66 -9.75 -17.83
C GLU A 132 5.33 -10.41 -16.49
N ILE A 133 5.61 -9.75 -15.36
CA ILE A 133 5.24 -10.22 -14.02
C ILE A 133 3.70 -10.32 -13.86
N LEU A 134 2.95 -9.39 -14.44
CA LEU A 134 1.49 -9.34 -14.35
C LEU A 134 0.79 -10.23 -15.40
N LYS A 135 1.49 -10.59 -16.48
CA LYS A 135 0.93 -11.33 -17.62
C LYS A 135 0.18 -12.61 -17.21
N PRO A 136 0.67 -13.47 -16.31
CA PRO A 136 -0.05 -14.69 -15.90
C PRO A 136 -1.47 -14.44 -15.36
N TYR A 137 -1.72 -13.25 -14.80
CA TYR A 137 -3.02 -12.89 -14.22
C TYR A 137 -4.01 -12.37 -15.26
N PHE A 138 -3.53 -11.85 -16.40
CA PHE A 138 -4.35 -11.22 -17.43
C PHE A 138 -4.35 -11.95 -18.78
N ASP A 139 -3.44 -12.91 -18.97
CA ASP A 139 -3.33 -13.76 -20.17
C ASP A 139 -3.95 -15.13 -19.92
N ASN A 140 -5.26 -15.15 -19.68
CA ASN A 140 -6.03 -16.36 -19.42
C ASN A 140 -7.51 -16.13 -19.76
N SER A 141 -8.31 -17.18 -19.75
CA SER A 141 -9.74 -17.15 -20.13
C SER A 141 -10.70 -16.80 -18.98
N LEU A 142 -10.20 -16.39 -17.82
CA LEU A 142 -11.05 -16.04 -16.70
C LEU A 142 -11.79 -14.71 -16.93
N PRO A 143 -12.96 -14.51 -16.30
CA PRO A 143 -13.66 -13.22 -16.34
C PRO A 143 -12.74 -12.08 -15.90
N ARG A 144 -12.84 -10.91 -16.53
CA ARG A 144 -11.97 -9.74 -16.28
C ARG A 144 -11.83 -9.38 -14.81
N LEU A 145 -12.91 -9.39 -14.05
CA LEU A 145 -12.86 -9.08 -12.63
C LEU A 145 -12.12 -10.15 -11.82
N THR A 146 -12.24 -11.42 -12.19
CA THR A 146 -11.46 -12.52 -11.58
C THR A 146 -9.97 -12.34 -11.86
N GLN A 147 -9.58 -11.87 -13.05
CA GLN A 147 -8.19 -11.55 -13.38
C GLN A 147 -7.63 -10.47 -12.44
N VAL A 148 -8.43 -9.42 -12.14
CA VAL A 148 -8.05 -8.39 -11.18
C VAL A 148 -7.91 -8.96 -9.76
N PHE A 149 -8.83 -9.81 -9.31
CA PHE A 149 -8.72 -10.46 -7.99
C PHE A 149 -7.46 -11.32 -7.87
N LEU A 150 -7.09 -12.04 -8.93
CA LEU A 150 -5.85 -12.82 -8.95
C LEU A 150 -4.61 -11.93 -8.88
N ALA A 151 -4.59 -10.82 -9.61
CA ALA A 151 -3.48 -9.87 -9.58
C ALA A 151 -3.36 -9.19 -8.21
N ASP A 152 -4.48 -8.80 -7.58
CA ASP A 152 -4.50 -8.22 -6.25
C ASP A 152 -4.04 -9.25 -5.19
N PHE A 153 -4.52 -10.48 -5.26
CA PHE A 153 -4.18 -11.51 -4.27
C PHE A 153 -2.70 -11.95 -4.39
N ASN A 154 -2.26 -12.30 -5.59
CA ASN A 154 -0.90 -12.79 -5.77
C ASN A 154 0.12 -11.65 -5.82
N GLY A 155 -0.07 -10.66 -6.70
CA GLY A 155 0.90 -9.59 -6.90
C GLY A 155 0.98 -8.66 -5.69
N LYS A 156 -0.15 -8.15 -5.24
CA LYS A 156 -0.17 -7.17 -4.16
C LYS A 156 -0.04 -7.81 -2.77
N LEU A 157 -0.90 -8.78 -2.45
CA LEU A 157 -0.91 -9.34 -1.09
C LEU A 157 0.25 -10.29 -0.87
N LEU A 158 0.33 -11.40 -1.63
CA LEU A 158 1.29 -12.47 -1.35
C LEU A 158 2.75 -12.08 -1.65
N HIS A 159 3.00 -11.34 -2.74
CA HIS A 159 4.37 -11.04 -3.17
C HIS A 159 4.88 -9.68 -2.71
N ASN A 160 4.01 -8.78 -2.23
CA ASN A 160 4.42 -7.46 -1.74
C ASN A 160 4.12 -7.28 -0.24
N MET A 161 2.85 -7.29 0.15
CA MET A 161 2.46 -6.92 1.52
C MET A 161 2.89 -7.96 2.57
N GLN A 162 2.60 -9.24 2.34
CA GLN A 162 2.89 -10.29 3.32
C GLN A 162 4.38 -10.43 3.65
N PRO A 163 5.31 -10.47 2.67
CA PRO A 163 6.74 -10.55 3.00
C PRO A 163 7.25 -9.35 3.81
N LEU A 164 6.70 -8.16 3.57
CA LEU A 164 7.03 -6.96 4.32
C LEU A 164 6.51 -7.06 5.76
N TYR A 165 5.26 -7.45 5.93
CA TYR A 165 4.62 -7.61 7.24
C TYR A 165 5.30 -8.71 8.07
N ASP A 166 5.61 -9.84 7.48
CA ASP A 166 6.29 -10.95 8.15
C ASP A 166 7.66 -10.54 8.71
N ARG A 167 8.44 -9.76 7.97
CA ARG A 167 9.72 -9.25 8.45
C ARG A 167 9.56 -8.30 9.64
N ILE A 168 8.55 -7.41 9.60
CA ILE A 168 8.24 -6.51 10.70
C ILE A 168 7.81 -7.31 11.93
N HIS A 169 6.84 -8.21 11.78
CA HIS A 169 6.34 -9.05 12.88
C HIS A 169 7.46 -9.88 13.52
N LYS A 170 8.30 -10.51 12.69
CA LYS A 170 9.45 -11.29 13.15
C LYS A 170 10.45 -10.45 13.95
N ASN A 171 10.72 -9.21 13.50
CA ASN A 171 11.64 -8.32 14.22
C ASN A 171 11.14 -7.94 15.61
N PHE A 172 9.83 -7.82 15.80
CA PHE A 172 9.22 -7.49 17.08
C PHE A 172 8.79 -8.72 17.91
N ASN A 173 9.04 -9.94 17.43
CA ASN A 173 8.60 -11.20 18.07
C ASN A 173 7.07 -11.24 18.29
N ILE A 174 6.30 -10.78 17.30
CA ILE A 174 4.85 -10.84 17.31
C ILE A 174 4.39 -11.88 16.29
N GLN A 175 3.53 -12.79 16.70
CA GLN A 175 2.87 -13.73 15.80
C GLN A 175 1.70 -13.03 15.10
N ASN A 176 1.74 -12.93 13.77
CA ASN A 176 0.60 -12.47 12.98
C ASN A 176 -0.29 -13.64 12.60
N ILE A 177 -1.59 -13.50 12.84
CA ILE A 177 -2.63 -14.45 12.43
C ILE A 177 -3.67 -13.66 11.62
N SER A 178 -3.85 -14.04 10.36
CA SER A 178 -4.93 -13.53 9.53
C SER A 178 -5.99 -14.62 9.31
N PRO A 179 -7.11 -14.60 10.05
CA PRO A 179 -8.16 -15.61 9.93
C PRO A 179 -8.75 -15.68 8.50
N ILE A 180 -8.76 -14.54 7.79
CA ILE A 180 -9.29 -14.46 6.42
C ILE A 180 -8.37 -15.18 5.43
N LEU A 181 -7.07 -15.26 5.69
CA LEU A 181 -6.11 -16.00 4.86
C LEU A 181 -6.02 -17.50 5.23
N ASN A 182 -7.00 -18.02 5.96
CA ASN A 182 -7.10 -19.45 6.18
C ASN A 182 -7.36 -20.18 4.85
N LYS A 183 -6.69 -21.32 4.64
CA LYS A 183 -6.79 -22.12 3.41
C LYS A 183 -8.23 -22.40 2.98
N GLN A 184 -9.10 -22.73 3.93
CA GLN A 184 -10.52 -23.04 3.63
C GLN A 184 -11.28 -21.81 3.14
N LEU A 185 -11.03 -20.63 3.74
CA LEU A 185 -11.64 -19.39 3.29
C LEU A 185 -11.11 -18.93 1.92
N ILE A 186 -9.82 -19.11 1.65
CA ILE A 186 -9.25 -18.87 0.32
C ILE A 186 -9.94 -19.77 -0.70
N GLN A 187 -10.03 -21.07 -0.45
CA GLN A 187 -10.72 -22.02 -1.33
C GLN A 187 -12.20 -21.65 -1.56
N LEU A 188 -12.90 -21.32 -0.48
CA LEU A 188 -14.29 -20.85 -0.57
C LEU A 188 -14.39 -19.59 -1.43
N SER A 189 -13.53 -18.61 -1.19
CA SER A 189 -13.58 -17.38 -1.98
C SER A 189 -13.33 -17.61 -3.47
N CYS A 190 -12.47 -18.56 -3.83
CA CYS A 190 -12.24 -18.91 -5.24
C CYS A 190 -13.46 -19.57 -5.91
N GLN A 191 -14.34 -20.18 -5.12
CA GLN A 191 -15.58 -20.82 -5.62
C GLN A 191 -16.75 -19.84 -5.73
N LEU A 192 -16.68 -18.68 -5.04
CA LEU A 192 -17.72 -17.65 -5.13
C LEU A 192 -17.65 -16.93 -6.48
N SER A 193 -18.80 -16.71 -7.10
CA SER A 193 -18.89 -15.87 -8.30
C SER A 193 -18.53 -14.41 -7.96
N ASN A 194 -18.16 -13.63 -8.98
CA ASN A 194 -17.80 -12.22 -8.79
C ASN A 194 -18.96 -11.42 -8.19
N GLU A 195 -20.20 -11.70 -8.59
CA GLU A 195 -21.42 -11.02 -8.13
C GLU A 195 -21.70 -11.30 -6.64
N MET A 196 -21.26 -12.46 -6.15
CA MET A 196 -21.36 -12.78 -4.70
C MET A 196 -20.37 -11.98 -3.86
N LYS A 197 -19.30 -11.45 -4.46
CA LYS A 197 -18.26 -10.66 -3.79
C LYS A 197 -18.45 -9.16 -3.95
N TYR A 198 -18.87 -8.74 -5.15
CA TYR A 198 -18.95 -7.35 -5.57
C TYR A 198 -20.21 -7.08 -6.40
N ASP A 199 -21.04 -6.15 -5.93
CA ASP A 199 -22.19 -5.61 -6.64
C ASP A 199 -21.74 -4.41 -7.50
N GLN A 200 -21.61 -4.64 -8.81
CA GLN A 200 -21.17 -3.63 -9.75
C GLN A 200 -22.17 -2.47 -9.84
N SER A 201 -23.47 -2.73 -9.73
CA SER A 201 -24.51 -1.71 -9.85
C SER A 201 -24.47 -0.69 -8.72
N LYS A 202 -24.16 -1.15 -7.50
CA LYS A 202 -24.04 -0.34 -6.29
C LYS A 202 -22.60 0.05 -5.97
N ASN A 203 -21.64 -0.41 -6.75
CA ASN A 203 -20.20 -0.29 -6.48
C ASN A 203 -19.85 -0.71 -5.03
N LYS A 204 -20.39 -1.85 -4.58
CA LYS A 204 -20.27 -2.34 -3.20
C LYS A 204 -19.58 -3.70 -3.17
N GLY A 205 -18.46 -3.78 -2.47
CA GLY A 205 -17.66 -5.00 -2.31
C GLY A 205 -17.81 -5.66 -0.94
N LYS A 206 -17.06 -6.73 -0.70
CA LYS A 206 -17.03 -7.50 0.54
C LYS A 206 -18.41 -8.03 0.97
N LEU A 207 -19.27 -8.33 0.03
CA LEU A 207 -20.67 -8.69 0.29
C LEU A 207 -20.85 -9.83 1.32
N PRO A 208 -20.05 -10.93 1.30
CA PRO A 208 -20.15 -11.98 2.30
C PRO A 208 -19.74 -11.49 3.70
N LEU A 209 -18.69 -10.66 3.79
CA LEU A 209 -18.22 -10.12 5.06
C LEU A 209 -19.24 -9.14 5.66
N LEU A 210 -19.84 -8.29 4.82
CA LEU A 210 -20.87 -7.36 5.25
C LEU A 210 -22.11 -8.10 5.82
N LYS A 211 -22.51 -9.23 5.20
CA LYS A 211 -23.60 -10.06 5.76
C LYS A 211 -23.28 -10.61 7.15
N ILE A 212 -22.01 -10.91 7.43
CA ILE A 212 -21.57 -11.32 8.76
C ILE A 212 -21.68 -10.14 9.73
N LEU A 213 -21.21 -8.96 9.34
CA LEU A 213 -21.27 -7.75 10.16
C LEU A 213 -22.72 -7.33 10.48
N ASP A 214 -23.64 -7.53 9.54
CA ASP A 214 -25.08 -7.29 9.74
C ASP A 214 -25.65 -8.15 10.88
N LYS A 215 -25.22 -9.41 11.00
CA LYS A 215 -25.65 -10.29 12.11
C LYS A 215 -25.26 -9.75 13.49
N TYR A 216 -24.18 -8.96 13.55
CA TYR A 216 -23.71 -8.33 14.77
C TYR A 216 -24.21 -6.89 14.93
N ASN A 217 -25.04 -6.39 14.00
CA ASN A 217 -25.55 -5.00 13.99
C ASN A 217 -24.46 -3.95 14.09
N ILE A 218 -23.34 -4.11 13.32
CA ILE A 218 -22.21 -3.17 13.29
C ILE A 218 -21.97 -2.54 11.93
N THR A 219 -22.71 -2.93 10.89
CA THR A 219 -22.55 -2.39 9.54
C THR A 219 -22.76 -0.89 9.48
N ASN A 220 -23.66 -0.35 10.29
CA ASN A 220 -23.92 1.09 10.40
C ASN A 220 -22.79 1.88 11.08
N LEU A 221 -21.88 1.21 11.78
CA LEU A 221 -20.72 1.82 12.43
C LEU A 221 -19.51 1.94 11.48
N ILE A 222 -19.56 1.26 10.34
CA ILE A 222 -18.46 1.20 9.37
C ILE A 222 -18.74 2.18 8.24
N SER A 223 -17.71 2.91 7.80
CA SER A 223 -17.85 3.80 6.66
C SER A 223 -18.29 3.02 5.40
N PRO A 224 -19.34 3.49 4.69
CA PRO A 224 -19.80 2.86 3.46
C PRO A 224 -18.77 3.00 2.32
N LYS A 225 -17.84 3.97 2.41
CA LYS A 225 -16.78 4.18 1.43
C LYS A 225 -15.52 3.43 1.87
N LYS A 226 -14.90 2.72 0.93
CA LYS A 226 -13.56 2.16 1.15
C LYS A 226 -12.61 3.28 1.51
N GLN A 227 -12.04 3.17 2.69
CA GLN A 227 -10.95 4.05 3.15
C GLN A 227 -9.70 3.20 3.29
N GLY A 228 -8.56 3.74 2.87
CA GLY A 228 -7.26 3.13 3.11
C GLY A 228 -6.73 3.56 4.49
N PHE A 229 -6.04 2.67 5.15
CA PHE A 229 -5.20 3.03 6.29
C PHE A 229 -4.00 3.82 5.76
N SER A 230 -4.16 5.15 5.60
CA SER A 230 -3.16 5.99 4.93
C SER A 230 -3.02 7.34 5.61
N VAL A 231 -1.82 7.90 5.59
CA VAL A 231 -1.57 9.30 5.95
C VAL A 231 -2.07 10.23 4.85
N ASN A 232 -2.38 11.46 5.19
CA ASN A 232 -2.55 12.51 4.19
C ASN A 232 -1.16 12.92 3.66
N THR A 233 -0.79 12.30 2.53
CA THR A 233 0.54 12.45 1.94
C THR A 233 0.87 13.89 1.55
N LEU A 234 -0.12 14.65 1.04
CA LEU A 234 0.08 16.05 0.69
C LEU A 234 0.35 16.93 1.92
N ASN A 235 -0.44 16.72 2.99
CA ASN A 235 -0.21 17.47 4.23
C ASN A 235 1.13 17.09 4.88
N MET A 236 1.48 15.82 4.88
CA MET A 236 2.77 15.34 5.36
C MET A 236 3.92 15.96 4.55
N TRP A 237 3.79 15.97 3.22
CA TRP A 237 4.77 16.57 2.32
C TRP A 237 4.99 18.05 2.62
N ASN A 238 3.90 18.83 2.72
CA ASN A 238 3.98 20.27 2.95
C ASN A 238 4.43 20.63 4.38
N SER A 239 4.20 19.77 5.35
CA SER A 239 4.61 20.04 6.74
C SER A 239 6.09 19.74 7.00
N TYR A 240 6.62 18.60 6.59
CA TYR A 240 8.00 18.21 6.90
C TYR A 240 8.69 17.31 5.86
N ALA A 241 7.94 16.42 5.16
CA ALA A 241 8.56 15.40 4.31
C ALA A 241 9.31 15.99 3.12
N LYS A 242 8.88 17.14 2.59
CA LYS A 242 9.56 17.89 1.52
C LYS A 242 10.98 18.30 1.93
N LYS A 243 11.16 18.77 3.15
CA LYS A 243 12.48 19.17 3.65
C LYS A 243 13.39 17.96 3.83
N ILE A 244 12.86 16.86 4.40
CA ILE A 244 13.61 15.59 4.52
C ILE A 244 14.04 15.10 3.14
N PHE A 245 13.13 15.13 2.15
CA PHE A 245 13.43 14.73 0.79
C PHE A 245 14.60 15.53 0.22
N PHE A 246 14.56 16.88 0.26
CA PHE A 246 15.63 17.70 -0.29
C PHE A 246 16.95 17.55 0.47
N TYR A 247 16.94 17.38 1.79
CA TYR A 247 18.14 17.09 2.56
C TYR A 247 18.93 15.89 2.01
N TYR A 248 18.22 14.82 1.63
CA TYR A 248 18.84 13.61 1.04
C TYR A 248 19.11 13.76 -0.47
N PHE A 249 18.26 14.47 -1.19
CA PHE A 249 18.38 14.58 -2.64
C PHE A 249 19.31 15.70 -3.13
N ASP A 250 19.66 16.66 -2.31
CA ASP A 250 20.71 17.64 -2.61
C ASP A 250 22.10 16.97 -2.71
N ASN A 251 22.28 15.84 -2.04
CA ASN A 251 23.49 15.01 -2.08
C ASN A 251 23.15 13.54 -2.33
N SER A 252 22.29 13.27 -3.32
CA SER A 252 21.75 11.93 -3.58
C SER A 252 22.79 11.01 -4.19
N ARG A 253 23.01 9.85 -3.54
CA ARG A 253 23.85 8.78 -4.06
C ARG A 253 23.24 8.14 -5.31
N LEU A 254 21.91 8.03 -5.37
CA LEU A 254 21.22 7.52 -6.56
C LEU A 254 21.43 8.41 -7.81
N ILE A 255 21.51 9.73 -7.61
CA ILE A 255 21.81 10.67 -8.71
C ILE A 255 23.31 10.62 -9.06
N GLU A 256 24.18 10.61 -8.05
CA GLU A 256 25.64 10.54 -8.24
C GLU A 256 26.04 9.29 -9.02
N ASP A 257 25.47 8.14 -8.69
CA ASP A 257 25.72 6.86 -9.37
C ASP A 257 24.93 6.69 -10.68
N GLY A 258 24.20 7.74 -11.11
CA GLY A 258 23.50 7.76 -12.40
C GLY A 258 22.30 6.82 -12.47
N ILE A 259 21.69 6.48 -11.36
CA ILE A 259 20.49 5.62 -11.28
C ILE A 259 19.24 6.44 -11.54
N ILE A 260 19.07 7.57 -10.85
CA ILE A 260 17.92 8.46 -10.97
C ILE A 260 18.24 9.66 -11.88
N ASN A 261 17.27 10.04 -12.69
CA ASN A 261 17.34 11.19 -13.56
C ASN A 261 17.16 12.49 -12.76
N SER A 262 18.26 13.24 -12.57
CA SER A 262 18.25 14.50 -11.80
C SER A 262 17.33 15.58 -12.41
N ASP A 263 17.20 15.60 -13.73
CA ASP A 263 16.37 16.59 -14.42
C ASP A 263 14.88 16.32 -14.18
N TRP A 264 14.50 15.05 -14.15
CA TRP A 264 13.15 14.66 -13.74
C TRP A 264 12.84 15.12 -12.30
N VAL A 265 13.75 14.85 -11.36
CA VAL A 265 13.59 15.27 -9.95
C VAL A 265 13.44 16.79 -9.87
N LYS A 266 14.34 17.56 -10.49
CA LYS A 266 14.30 19.04 -10.49
C LYS A 266 13.03 19.62 -11.12
N LYS A 267 12.58 19.02 -12.23
CA LYS A 267 11.40 19.46 -12.98
C LYS A 267 10.12 19.29 -12.16
N TYR A 268 9.93 18.10 -11.57
CA TYR A 268 8.67 17.74 -10.94
C TYR A 268 8.61 18.10 -9.45
N SER A 269 9.74 18.18 -8.73
CA SER A 269 9.75 18.55 -7.31
C SER A 269 9.31 20.00 -7.03
N LYS A 270 9.41 20.88 -8.03
CA LYS A 270 8.96 22.29 -7.92
C LYS A 270 7.44 22.42 -7.91
N ASN A 271 6.70 21.47 -8.51
CA ASN A 271 5.25 21.57 -8.76
C ASN A 271 4.43 20.53 -7.98
N THR A 272 5.01 19.92 -6.94
CA THR A 272 4.36 18.83 -6.19
C THR A 272 3.25 19.26 -5.23
N GLU A 273 3.06 20.55 -5.01
CA GLU A 273 2.08 21.04 -4.02
C GLU A 273 0.63 20.63 -4.31
N SER A 274 0.32 20.30 -5.56
CA SER A 274 -1.03 19.93 -6.01
C SER A 274 -1.20 18.49 -6.50
N ASP A 275 -0.12 17.73 -6.71
CA ASP A 275 -0.20 16.36 -7.27
C ASP A 275 0.33 15.29 -6.31
N VAL A 276 -0.62 14.59 -5.66
CA VAL A 276 -0.32 13.51 -4.74
C VAL A 276 0.48 12.36 -5.39
N ARG A 277 0.36 12.16 -6.69
CA ARG A 277 1.07 11.10 -7.41
C ARG A 277 2.58 11.35 -7.43
N HIS A 278 2.98 12.59 -7.72
CA HIS A 278 4.39 12.99 -7.65
C HIS A 278 4.94 12.92 -6.22
N VAL A 279 4.15 13.37 -5.24
CA VAL A 279 4.54 13.24 -3.82
C VAL A 279 4.79 11.78 -3.44
N ASN A 280 3.91 10.85 -3.82
CA ASN A 280 4.11 9.42 -3.56
C ASN A 280 5.39 8.90 -4.25
N LYS A 281 5.71 9.36 -5.47
CA LYS A 281 6.97 9.00 -6.13
C LYS A 281 8.18 9.54 -5.38
N PHE A 282 8.16 10.80 -4.92
CA PHE A 282 9.26 11.36 -4.13
C PHE A 282 9.46 10.64 -2.79
N LEU A 283 8.39 10.25 -2.12
CA LEU A 283 8.50 9.42 -0.92
C LEU A 283 9.09 8.04 -1.22
N GLY A 284 8.69 7.44 -2.35
CA GLY A 284 9.29 6.19 -2.84
C GLY A 284 10.78 6.34 -3.18
N LEU A 285 11.16 7.44 -3.83
CA LEU A 285 12.55 7.75 -4.14
C LEU A 285 13.37 8.04 -2.86
N LEU A 286 12.79 8.73 -1.87
CA LEU A 286 13.42 8.91 -0.57
C LEU A 286 13.70 7.57 0.11
N ALA A 287 12.71 6.66 0.09
CA ALA A 287 12.91 5.33 0.64
C ALA A 287 13.99 4.53 -0.11
N LEU A 288 14.08 4.68 -1.45
CA LEU A 288 15.12 4.07 -2.25
C LEU A 288 16.51 4.65 -1.95
N GLU A 289 16.63 5.98 -1.77
CA GLU A 289 17.87 6.65 -1.37
C GLU A 289 18.35 6.17 0.00
N ILE A 290 17.44 6.10 0.98
CA ILE A 290 17.75 5.58 2.32
C ILE A 290 18.19 4.11 2.25
N TRP A 291 17.47 3.28 1.48
CA TRP A 291 17.84 1.88 1.26
C TRP A 291 19.23 1.76 0.62
N TYR A 292 19.51 2.58 -0.39
CA TYR A 292 20.78 2.60 -1.09
C TYR A 292 21.94 2.97 -0.16
N ARG A 293 21.74 3.98 0.69
CA ARG A 293 22.72 4.39 1.69
C ARG A 293 22.95 3.36 2.79
N LEU A 294 21.92 2.61 3.17
CA LEU A 294 22.03 1.57 4.19
C LEU A 294 22.76 0.31 3.70
N PHE A 295 22.56 -0.08 2.43
CA PHE A 295 22.96 -1.41 1.97
C PHE A 295 23.99 -1.41 0.82
N ILE A 296 24.14 -0.31 0.11
CA ILE A 296 25.06 -0.23 -1.02
C ILE A 296 26.28 0.64 -0.66
N THR A 297 26.06 1.90 -0.33
CA THR A 297 27.16 2.81 0.02
C THR A 297 27.59 2.71 1.47
N ASN A 298 26.73 2.19 2.36
CA ASN A 298 26.97 2.02 3.79
C ASN A 298 27.34 3.33 4.51
N ASP A 299 26.80 4.46 4.08
CA ASP A 299 27.04 5.78 4.62
C ASP A 299 25.88 6.34 5.47
N LEU A 300 24.95 5.48 5.86
CA LEU A 300 23.83 5.79 6.76
C LEU A 300 23.67 4.72 7.83
N ASP A 301 23.56 5.14 9.12
CA ASP A 301 23.21 4.23 10.21
C ASP A 301 21.70 3.98 10.27
N SER A 302 21.33 2.74 10.50
CA SER A 302 19.90 2.33 10.58
C SER A 302 19.14 2.95 11.76
N ASN A 303 19.82 3.46 12.78
CA ASN A 303 19.19 4.12 13.92
C ASN A 303 19.11 5.65 13.73
N THR A 304 19.57 6.17 12.59
CA THR A 304 19.38 7.58 12.24
C THR A 304 17.89 7.90 12.21
N LYS A 305 17.50 8.96 12.91
CA LYS A 305 16.15 9.50 12.87
C LYS A 305 16.05 10.61 11.85
N LEU A 306 14.98 10.59 11.04
CA LEU A 306 14.70 11.64 10.08
C LEU A 306 13.94 12.77 10.78
N GLU A 307 14.70 13.60 11.52
CA GLU A 307 14.22 14.81 12.18
C GLU A 307 14.74 16.03 11.41
N LEU A 308 13.97 17.14 11.47
CA LEU A 308 14.37 18.45 10.95
C LEU A 308 14.21 19.50 12.01
#